data_cf5961db2ebc426e3fa95138e62cb44e
#
_entry.id   cf5961db2ebc426e3fa95138e62cb44e
#
_cell.length_a   1.000
_cell.length_b   1.000
_cell.length_c   1.000
_cell.angle_alpha   90.00
_cell.angle_beta   90.00
_cell.angle_gamma   90.00
#
_symmetry.space_group_name_H-M   'P 1'
#
loop_
_entity.id
_entity.type
_entity.pdbx_description
1 polymer ?
#
loop_
_entity_poly.entity_id
_entity_poly.type
_entity_poly.pdbx_seq_one_letter_code
_entity_poly.pdbx_strand_id
1 'polypeptide(L)'
;MRWILLIDGASEGAWNMALDQALLDVAERDGGATLRLYAWQPHTLSFGRNEPATRRYDRAAIERSGMAVVRRPTGGRAVWHAAEVTYAVAAPADAFGSLRETYRAIHGLIAEALMGLGAPVGLAPDRPAVGVGAGACFASAAGGEVVTVNGGKVVGSAQVRTERAFLQHGSIILSGAQEEVAAVTVGGAEAPNVVGLTRLLPAAKATHDAVSRAIAATAARRWDVPGTPEPLSAGLRFAAETLLPRYRDPAWTWRR
;
A
#
# COMPACT_ATOMS: atom_id res chain seq x y z
N MET A 1 20.17 5.26 11.19
CA MET A 1 18.67 5.27 11.30
C MET A 1 18.24 3.96 11.98
N ARG A 2 17.44 4.05 13.02
CA ARG A 2 16.93 2.84 13.70
C ARG A 2 15.63 2.39 13.02
N TRP A 3 15.59 1.13 12.61
CA TRP A 3 14.41 0.51 12.03
C TRP A 3 13.58 -0.25 13.06
N ILE A 4 12.28 -0.28 12.85
CA ILE A 4 11.31 -1.15 13.52
C ILE A 4 10.63 -2.00 12.45
N LEU A 5 10.48 -3.30 12.69
CA LEU A 5 9.67 -4.20 11.89
C LEU A 5 8.37 -4.49 12.63
N LEU A 6 7.23 -4.19 11.99
CA LEU A 6 5.90 -4.59 12.45
C LEU A 6 5.32 -5.59 11.46
N ILE A 7 4.83 -6.72 11.93
CA ILE A 7 4.03 -7.66 11.14
C ILE A 7 2.71 -7.83 11.87
N ASP A 8 1.69 -7.14 11.36
CA ASP A 8 0.36 -7.13 11.94
C ASP A 8 -0.52 -8.20 11.30
N GLY A 9 -1.54 -8.63 12.01
CA GLY A 9 -2.65 -9.39 11.44
C GLY A 9 -3.55 -8.52 10.58
N ALA A 10 -4.68 -9.11 10.16
CA ALA A 10 -5.72 -8.37 9.46
C ALA A 10 -6.47 -7.43 10.42
N SER A 11 -6.72 -6.22 9.97
CA SER A 11 -7.42 -5.17 10.73
C SER A 11 -8.36 -4.36 9.86
N GLU A 12 -9.31 -3.65 10.48
CA GLU A 12 -10.22 -2.76 9.76
C GLU A 12 -9.49 -1.61 9.05
N GLY A 13 -10.07 -1.12 7.96
CA GLY A 13 -9.46 -0.07 7.15
C GLY A 13 -9.16 1.22 7.92
N ALA A 14 -10.05 1.62 8.83
CA ALA A 14 -9.85 2.81 9.66
C ALA A 14 -8.63 2.67 10.59
N TRP A 15 -8.45 1.51 11.21
CA TRP A 15 -7.28 1.21 12.04
C TRP A 15 -6.00 1.20 11.21
N ASN A 16 -6.00 0.50 10.07
CA ASN A 16 -4.83 0.45 9.20
C ASN A 16 -4.35 1.83 8.78
N MET A 17 -5.28 2.71 8.38
CA MET A 17 -4.94 4.08 7.97
C MET A 17 -4.55 4.98 9.13
N ALA A 18 -5.16 4.81 10.30
CA ALA A 18 -4.78 5.53 11.53
C ALA A 18 -3.35 5.16 11.96
N LEU A 19 -3.01 3.87 11.91
CA LEU A 19 -1.68 3.40 12.27
C LEU A 19 -0.62 3.85 11.24
N ASP A 20 -0.91 3.78 9.95
CA ASP A 20 0.00 4.29 8.91
C ASP A 20 0.25 5.80 9.07
N GLN A 21 -0.78 6.60 9.41
CA GLN A 21 -0.60 8.02 9.73
C GLN A 21 0.22 8.21 11.00
N ALA A 22 -0.02 7.43 12.06
CA ALA A 22 0.76 7.51 13.30
C ALA A 22 2.24 7.19 13.06
N LEU A 23 2.54 6.22 12.19
CA LEU A 23 3.92 5.92 11.79
C LEU A 23 4.58 7.11 11.09
N LEU A 24 3.87 7.79 10.18
CA LEU A 24 4.37 9.00 9.52
C LEU A 24 4.64 10.11 10.56
N ASP A 25 3.68 10.34 11.48
CA ASP A 25 3.79 11.39 12.49
C ASP A 25 4.96 11.12 13.48
N VAL A 26 5.20 9.85 13.81
CA VAL A 26 6.36 9.44 14.63
C VAL A 26 7.67 9.64 13.85
N ALA A 27 7.73 9.25 12.59
CA ALA A 27 8.91 9.48 11.75
C ALA A 27 9.22 10.98 11.60
N GLU A 28 8.18 11.82 11.44
CA GLU A 28 8.29 13.28 11.36
C GLU A 28 8.85 13.89 12.64
N ARG A 29 8.42 13.39 13.81
CA ARG A 29 8.79 13.93 15.12
C ARG A 29 10.14 13.41 15.60
N ASP A 30 10.37 12.11 15.48
CA ASP A 30 11.44 11.40 16.18
C ASP A 30 12.56 10.91 15.23
N GLY A 31 12.34 10.96 13.90
CA GLY A 31 13.33 10.52 12.91
C GLY A 31 13.51 9.00 12.85
N GLY A 32 12.60 8.21 13.41
CA GLY A 32 12.61 6.75 13.32
C GLY A 32 12.14 6.23 11.98
N ALA A 33 12.44 4.96 11.69
CA ALA A 33 11.98 4.28 10.49
C ALA A 33 11.23 2.99 10.83
N THR A 34 10.14 2.73 10.12
CA THR A 34 9.32 1.53 10.30
C THR A 34 9.01 0.88 8.97
N LEU A 35 9.22 -0.44 8.90
CA LEU A 35 8.61 -1.31 7.90
C LEU A 35 7.46 -2.05 8.55
N ARG A 36 6.24 -1.90 8.00
CA ARG A 36 5.03 -2.56 8.47
C ARG A 36 4.47 -3.45 7.35
N LEU A 37 4.05 -4.69 7.70
CA LEU A 37 3.39 -5.63 6.81
C LEU A 37 2.07 -6.06 7.46
N TYR A 38 0.95 -5.98 6.71
CA TYR A 38 -0.38 -6.18 7.29
C TYR A 38 -1.41 -6.63 6.24
N ALA A 39 -2.63 -6.91 6.70
CA ALA A 39 -3.77 -7.30 5.89
C ALA A 39 -5.05 -6.54 6.30
N TRP A 40 -6.15 -6.80 5.62
CA TRP A 40 -7.43 -6.11 5.79
C TRP A 40 -8.55 -7.08 6.14
N GLN A 41 -9.30 -6.76 7.19
CA GLN A 41 -10.52 -7.47 7.58
C GLN A 41 -11.49 -6.47 8.25
N PRO A 42 -12.68 -6.25 7.68
CA PRO A 42 -13.16 -6.79 6.39
C PRO A 42 -12.37 -6.26 5.18
N HIS A 43 -12.57 -6.90 4.01
CA HIS A 43 -12.07 -6.35 2.75
C HIS A 43 -12.57 -4.92 2.59
N THR A 44 -11.72 -4.03 2.10
CA THR A 44 -11.98 -2.59 2.18
C THR A 44 -11.63 -1.88 0.87
N LEU A 45 -12.50 -0.98 0.41
CA LEU A 45 -12.21 -0.05 -0.67
C LEU A 45 -11.57 1.22 -0.08
N SER A 46 -10.33 1.51 -0.46
CA SER A 46 -9.66 2.75 -0.02
C SER A 46 -9.65 3.81 -1.11
N PHE A 47 -10.02 5.04 -0.75
CA PHE A 47 -9.90 6.21 -1.61
C PHE A 47 -8.59 6.95 -1.36
N GLY A 48 -8.00 7.51 -2.41
CA GLY A 48 -6.85 8.40 -2.26
C GLY A 48 -7.22 9.72 -1.55
N ARG A 49 -6.24 10.33 -0.87
CA ARG A 49 -6.43 11.56 -0.08
C ARG A 49 -7.20 12.67 -0.81
N ASN A 50 -6.87 12.89 -2.08
CA ASN A 50 -7.43 13.97 -2.88
C ASN A 50 -8.45 13.49 -3.93
N GLU A 51 -8.84 12.22 -3.89
CA GLU A 51 -9.74 11.65 -4.86
C GLU A 51 -11.17 12.15 -4.67
N PRO A 52 -11.87 12.60 -5.74
CA PRO A 52 -13.25 13.06 -5.66
C PRO A 52 -14.22 11.88 -5.57
N ALA A 53 -14.25 11.19 -4.42
CA ALA A 53 -14.96 9.94 -4.23
C ALA A 53 -16.46 10.06 -4.50
N THR A 54 -17.10 11.16 -4.04
CA THR A 54 -18.55 11.42 -4.23
C THR A 54 -18.98 11.58 -5.69
N ARG A 55 -18.05 11.97 -6.58
CA ARG A 55 -18.33 12.14 -8.02
C ARG A 55 -17.94 10.90 -8.83
N ARG A 56 -17.00 10.11 -8.32
CA ARG A 56 -16.36 9.05 -9.07
C ARG A 56 -16.93 7.69 -8.79
N TYR A 57 -17.47 7.47 -7.60
CA TYR A 57 -17.96 6.17 -7.15
C TYR A 57 -19.43 6.24 -6.77
N ASP A 58 -20.17 5.21 -7.16
CA ASP A 58 -21.58 5.03 -6.77
C ASP A 58 -21.65 4.59 -5.31
N ARG A 59 -21.87 5.56 -4.43
CA ARG A 59 -21.98 5.33 -3.00
C ARG A 59 -23.10 4.34 -2.65
N ALA A 60 -24.24 4.43 -3.33
CA ALA A 60 -25.35 3.54 -3.09
C ALA A 60 -25.03 2.09 -3.51
N ALA A 61 -24.27 1.89 -4.60
CA ALA A 61 -23.80 0.56 -4.99
C ALA A 61 -22.80 0.01 -3.96
N ILE A 62 -21.88 0.82 -3.45
CA ILE A 62 -20.91 0.45 -2.40
C ILE A 62 -21.67 0.02 -1.13
N GLU A 63 -22.66 0.81 -0.68
CA GLU A 63 -23.47 0.50 0.51
C GLU A 63 -24.29 -0.79 0.32
N ARG A 64 -24.92 -0.97 -0.86
CA ARG A 64 -25.67 -2.22 -1.16
C ARG A 64 -24.79 -3.46 -1.20
N SER A 65 -23.55 -3.35 -1.64
CA SER A 65 -22.60 -4.47 -1.67
C SER A 65 -21.95 -4.77 -0.31
N GLY A 66 -22.23 -3.95 0.71
CA GLY A 66 -21.63 -4.11 2.04
C GLY A 66 -20.11 -3.87 2.09
N MET A 67 -19.56 -3.15 1.11
CA MET A 67 -18.13 -2.84 1.08
C MET A 67 -17.75 -1.89 2.21
N ALA A 68 -16.77 -2.25 3.02
CA ALA A 68 -16.12 -1.30 3.91
C ALA A 68 -15.34 -0.28 3.09
N VAL A 69 -15.32 0.98 3.55
CA VAL A 69 -14.63 2.08 2.87
C VAL A 69 -13.75 2.86 3.83
N VAL A 70 -12.64 3.39 3.31
CA VAL A 70 -11.76 4.29 4.06
C VAL A 70 -11.08 5.28 3.11
N ARG A 71 -10.68 6.42 3.60
CA ARG A 71 -9.80 7.34 2.85
C ARG A 71 -8.41 7.34 3.46
N ARG A 72 -7.41 6.99 2.65
CA ARG A 72 -6.02 6.92 3.09
C ARG A 72 -5.31 8.29 3.14
N PRO A 73 -4.21 8.42 3.89
CA PRO A 73 -3.43 9.65 4.01
C PRO A 73 -2.64 9.99 2.73
N THR A 74 -2.40 9.00 1.87
CA THR A 74 -1.65 9.12 0.62
C THR A 74 -2.55 9.42 -0.57
N GLY A 75 -1.97 9.86 -1.68
CA GLY A 75 -2.69 10.11 -2.94
C GLY A 75 -3.11 8.85 -3.69
N GLY A 76 -3.36 9.02 -4.99
CA GLY A 76 -3.73 7.93 -5.91
C GLY A 76 -5.22 7.70 -6.04
N ARG A 77 -5.59 6.65 -6.79
CA ARG A 77 -6.96 6.22 -7.08
C ARG A 77 -7.43 5.17 -6.09
N ALA A 78 -8.72 4.82 -6.13
CA ALA A 78 -9.26 3.75 -5.30
C ALA A 78 -8.54 2.42 -5.51
N VAL A 79 -8.45 1.65 -4.44
CA VAL A 79 -7.89 0.31 -4.41
C VAL A 79 -8.81 -0.58 -3.60
N TRP A 80 -9.11 -1.77 -4.12
CA TRP A 80 -9.78 -2.82 -3.39
C TRP A 80 -8.76 -3.69 -2.66
N HIS A 81 -8.83 -3.71 -1.34
CA HIS A 81 -7.95 -4.47 -0.47
C HIS A 81 -8.64 -5.77 -0.05
N ALA A 82 -8.14 -6.89 -0.57
CA ALA A 82 -8.67 -8.23 -0.29
C ALA A 82 -7.52 -9.23 -0.05
N ALA A 83 -7.28 -10.14 -0.98
CA ALA A 83 -6.20 -11.11 -0.87
C ALA A 83 -4.85 -10.48 -1.28
N GLU A 84 -4.18 -9.84 -0.33
CA GLU A 84 -2.93 -9.11 -0.54
C GLU A 84 -2.03 -9.13 0.70
N VAL A 85 -0.78 -8.75 0.52
CA VAL A 85 0.08 -8.22 1.58
C VAL A 85 0.17 -6.72 1.38
N THR A 86 -0.28 -5.95 2.36
CA THR A 86 -0.03 -4.51 2.34
C THR A 86 1.26 -4.22 3.10
N TYR A 87 2.11 -3.39 2.51
CA TYR A 87 3.29 -2.86 3.19
C TYR A 87 3.14 -1.37 3.45
N ALA A 88 3.78 -0.88 4.51
CA ALA A 88 4.00 0.53 4.75
C ALA A 88 5.45 0.76 5.18
N VAL A 89 6.08 1.79 4.61
CA VAL A 89 7.39 2.29 5.02
C VAL A 89 7.22 3.75 5.41
N ALA A 90 7.43 4.05 6.68
CA ALA A 90 7.53 5.41 7.19
C ALA A 90 8.95 5.66 7.66
N ALA A 91 9.59 6.74 7.21
CA ALA A 91 10.97 7.06 7.54
C ALA A 91 11.27 8.55 7.32
N PRO A 92 12.44 9.05 7.77
CA PRO A 92 12.90 10.40 7.47
C PRO A 92 12.92 10.69 5.97
N ALA A 93 12.59 11.93 5.60
CA ALA A 93 12.43 12.34 4.22
C ALA A 93 13.66 12.08 3.33
N ASP A 94 14.84 12.14 3.90
CA ASP A 94 16.14 11.96 3.24
C ASP A 94 16.67 10.51 3.26
N ALA A 95 15.94 9.57 3.90
CA ALA A 95 16.40 8.19 4.10
C ALA A 95 16.82 7.48 2.81
N PHE A 96 16.18 7.79 1.70
CA PHE A 96 16.46 7.21 0.38
C PHE A 96 16.61 8.28 -0.74
N GLY A 97 16.78 9.55 -0.36
CA GLY A 97 16.93 10.65 -1.29
C GLY A 97 15.59 11.27 -1.75
N SER A 98 15.45 11.56 -3.06
CA SER A 98 14.26 12.16 -3.65
C SER A 98 13.05 11.21 -3.57
N LEU A 99 11.85 11.76 -3.78
CA LEU A 99 10.61 11.00 -3.84
C LEU A 99 10.68 9.81 -4.82
N ARG A 100 11.32 10.01 -5.96
CA ARG A 100 11.48 8.96 -6.98
C ARG A 100 12.50 7.90 -6.54
N GLU A 101 13.61 8.30 -5.96
CA GLU A 101 14.62 7.37 -5.43
C GLU A 101 14.06 6.55 -4.29
N THR A 102 13.31 7.17 -3.36
CA THR A 102 12.57 6.48 -2.30
C THR A 102 11.62 5.43 -2.86
N TYR A 103 10.83 5.80 -3.86
CA TYR A 103 9.88 4.90 -4.52
C TYR A 103 10.59 3.68 -5.13
N ARG A 104 11.70 3.93 -5.83
CA ARG A 104 12.52 2.87 -6.46
C ARG A 104 13.24 1.98 -5.44
N ALA A 105 13.75 2.56 -4.36
CA ALA A 105 14.42 1.80 -3.30
C ALA A 105 13.48 0.79 -2.65
N ILE A 106 12.26 1.23 -2.31
CA ILE A 106 11.23 0.37 -1.70
C ILE A 106 10.76 -0.70 -2.69
N HIS A 107 10.44 -0.31 -3.92
CA HIS A 107 10.01 -1.27 -4.94
C HIS A 107 11.12 -2.24 -5.35
N GLY A 108 12.37 -1.79 -5.36
CA GLY A 108 13.53 -2.66 -5.61
C GLY A 108 13.69 -3.74 -4.55
N LEU A 109 13.47 -3.39 -3.27
CA LEU A 109 13.46 -4.36 -2.18
C LEU A 109 12.32 -5.38 -2.35
N ILE A 110 11.09 -4.90 -2.66
CA ILE A 110 9.94 -5.79 -2.86
C ILE A 110 10.17 -6.72 -4.06
N ALA A 111 10.64 -6.19 -5.20
CA ALA A 111 10.95 -6.99 -6.37
C ALA A 111 11.99 -8.08 -6.07
N GLU A 112 13.07 -7.73 -5.34
CA GLU A 112 14.10 -8.70 -4.91
C GLU A 112 13.49 -9.80 -4.02
N ALA A 113 12.64 -9.43 -3.05
CA ALA A 113 11.98 -10.40 -2.18
C ALA A 113 11.09 -11.37 -2.98
N LEU A 114 10.30 -10.85 -3.94
CA LEU A 114 9.42 -11.66 -4.78
C LEU A 114 10.23 -12.54 -5.76
N MET A 115 11.32 -12.03 -6.34
CA MET A 115 12.25 -12.83 -7.15
C MET A 115 12.89 -13.94 -6.32
N GLY A 116 13.23 -13.70 -5.07
CA GLY A 116 13.74 -14.72 -4.15
C GLY A 116 12.73 -15.85 -3.87
N LEU A 117 11.42 -15.58 -3.95
CA LEU A 117 10.38 -16.60 -3.91
C LEU A 117 10.23 -17.36 -5.25
N GLY A 118 10.79 -16.82 -6.34
CA GLY A 118 10.72 -17.38 -7.70
C GLY A 118 9.74 -16.67 -8.62
N ALA A 119 9.17 -15.52 -8.23
CA ALA A 119 8.28 -14.77 -9.11
C ALA A 119 9.06 -14.07 -10.23
N PRO A 120 8.65 -14.20 -11.52
CA PRO A 120 9.27 -13.53 -12.65
C PRO A 120 8.83 -12.05 -12.74
N VAL A 121 9.31 -11.24 -11.82
CA VAL A 121 8.98 -9.81 -11.71
C VAL A 121 10.24 -8.95 -11.75
N GLY A 122 10.06 -7.66 -12.01
CA GLY A 122 11.13 -6.66 -11.99
C GLY A 122 10.57 -5.26 -11.89
N LEU A 123 11.44 -4.25 -11.91
CA LEU A 123 11.01 -2.86 -11.95
C LEU A 123 10.67 -2.46 -13.39
N ALA A 124 9.51 -1.81 -13.56
CA ALA A 124 9.16 -1.19 -14.83
C ALA A 124 10.24 -0.17 -15.23
N PRO A 125 10.66 -0.14 -16.51
CA PRO A 125 11.61 0.83 -16.99
C PRO A 125 11.05 2.26 -16.87
N ASP A 126 11.97 3.22 -16.74
CA ASP A 126 11.59 4.62 -16.70
C ASP A 126 10.91 5.03 -18.00
N ARG A 127 9.68 5.52 -17.91
CA ARG A 127 8.96 6.17 -18.99
C ARG A 127 8.73 7.64 -18.64
N PRO A 128 8.69 8.55 -19.61
CA PRO A 128 8.25 9.91 -19.37
C PRO A 128 6.88 9.89 -18.66
N ALA A 129 6.71 10.74 -17.65
CA ALA A 129 5.45 10.82 -16.92
C ALA A 129 4.33 11.21 -17.89
N VAL A 130 3.42 10.31 -18.18
CA VAL A 130 2.15 10.63 -18.83
C VAL A 130 1.28 11.30 -17.78
N GLY A 131 0.73 12.47 -18.11
CA GLY A 131 -0.01 13.32 -17.17
C GLY A 131 -1.07 12.57 -16.36
N VAL A 132 -1.23 12.94 -15.10
CA VAL A 132 -2.15 12.37 -14.11
C VAL A 132 -3.60 12.69 -14.51
N GLY A 133 -4.10 12.05 -15.56
CA GLY A 133 -5.40 12.41 -16.13
C GLY A 133 -6.44 11.29 -16.23
N ALA A 134 -6.06 10.08 -16.53
CA ALA A 134 -7.02 9.04 -16.86
C ALA A 134 -6.59 7.67 -16.34
N GLY A 135 -7.50 6.99 -15.63
CA GLY A 135 -7.34 5.59 -15.28
C GLY A 135 -7.21 5.31 -13.77
N ALA A 136 -7.49 4.07 -13.37
CA ALA A 136 -7.31 3.55 -12.00
C ALA A 136 -5.82 3.50 -11.61
N CYS A 137 -5.50 3.44 -10.32
CA CYS A 137 -4.12 3.39 -9.79
C CYS A 137 -3.27 2.26 -10.41
N PHE A 138 -3.92 1.26 -10.96
CA PHE A 138 -3.28 0.11 -11.61
C PHE A 138 -3.35 0.15 -13.14
N ALA A 139 -3.91 1.20 -13.77
CA ALA A 139 -4.20 1.21 -15.21
C ALA A 139 -2.95 1.32 -16.11
N SER A 140 -1.85 1.88 -15.61
CA SER A 140 -0.57 1.89 -16.34
C SER A 140 0.60 1.83 -15.36
N ALA A 141 1.65 1.07 -15.69
CA ALA A 141 2.86 1.02 -14.89
C ALA A 141 3.65 2.32 -15.05
N ALA A 142 3.84 3.05 -13.95
CA ALA A 142 4.81 4.13 -13.87
C ALA A 142 6.23 3.56 -13.75
N GLY A 143 7.23 4.32 -14.16
CA GLY A 143 8.63 3.89 -14.00
C GLY A 143 8.98 3.53 -12.56
N GLY A 144 9.60 2.38 -12.35
CA GLY A 144 9.98 1.86 -11.05
C GLY A 144 8.88 1.07 -10.31
N GLU A 145 7.73 0.80 -10.91
CA GLU A 145 6.72 -0.12 -10.35
C GLU A 145 7.12 -1.58 -10.52
N VAL A 146 6.64 -2.45 -9.63
CA VAL A 146 6.89 -3.90 -9.71
C VAL A 146 5.90 -4.53 -10.69
N VAL A 147 6.43 -5.07 -11.77
CA VAL A 147 5.66 -5.65 -12.87
C VAL A 147 6.21 -7.03 -13.27
N THR A 148 5.37 -7.83 -13.89
CA THR A 148 5.80 -9.04 -14.58
C THR A 148 6.57 -8.72 -15.87
N VAL A 149 7.26 -9.70 -16.46
CA VAL A 149 7.94 -9.55 -17.76
C VAL A 149 7.00 -9.10 -18.88
N ASN A 150 5.70 -9.39 -18.77
CA ASN A 150 4.67 -8.98 -19.73
C ASN A 150 3.98 -7.65 -19.34
N GLY A 151 4.51 -6.91 -18.36
CA GLY A 151 4.02 -5.59 -17.97
C GLY A 151 2.79 -5.61 -17.05
N GLY A 152 2.32 -6.77 -16.59
CA GLY A 152 1.24 -6.88 -15.61
C GLY A 152 1.69 -6.35 -14.24
N LYS A 153 0.92 -5.46 -13.63
CA LYS A 153 1.25 -4.82 -12.35
C LYS A 153 1.00 -5.77 -11.18
N VAL A 154 2.02 -5.99 -10.35
CA VAL A 154 1.95 -6.87 -9.17
C VAL A 154 1.78 -6.06 -7.89
N VAL A 155 2.34 -4.85 -7.86
CA VAL A 155 2.33 -3.97 -6.68
C VAL A 155 1.78 -2.60 -7.06
N GLY A 156 0.80 -2.12 -6.31
CA GLY A 156 0.28 -0.75 -6.42
C GLY A 156 0.65 0.05 -5.18
N SER A 157 1.24 1.24 -5.35
CA SER A 157 1.74 2.04 -4.24
C SER A 157 1.37 3.50 -4.35
N ALA A 158 1.29 4.14 -3.19
CA ALA A 158 1.09 5.57 -3.06
C ALA A 158 2.01 6.12 -1.96
N GLN A 159 2.44 7.37 -2.13
CA GLN A 159 3.35 8.03 -1.21
C GLN A 159 2.79 9.39 -0.80
N VAL A 160 3.11 9.79 0.42
CA VAL A 160 3.00 11.17 0.91
C VAL A 160 4.33 11.55 1.55
N ARG A 161 4.76 12.78 1.35
CA ARG A 161 5.96 13.35 1.96
C ARG A 161 5.56 14.60 2.72
N THR A 162 6.07 14.73 3.91
CA THR A 162 6.03 15.92 4.75
C THR A 162 7.37 16.65 4.66
N GLU A 163 7.62 17.59 5.53
CA GLU A 163 8.90 18.33 5.56
C GLU A 163 10.07 17.41 5.95
N ARG A 164 9.88 16.55 6.97
CA ARG A 164 10.95 15.73 7.55
C ARG A 164 10.77 14.23 7.42
N ALA A 165 9.61 13.75 6.94
CA ALA A 165 9.33 12.33 6.80
C ALA A 165 8.56 12.00 5.53
N PHE A 166 8.45 10.71 5.23
CA PHE A 166 7.55 10.19 4.23
C PHE A 166 6.83 8.93 4.73
N LEU A 167 5.69 8.66 4.13
CA LEU A 167 5.00 7.38 4.18
C LEU A 167 4.78 6.89 2.76
N GLN A 168 5.26 5.71 2.45
CA GLN A 168 4.87 4.96 1.25
C GLN A 168 4.23 3.66 1.67
N HIS A 169 3.03 3.41 1.20
CA HIS A 169 2.37 2.13 1.39
C HIS A 169 1.84 1.58 0.05
N GLY A 170 1.56 0.29 0.01
CA GLY A 170 1.07 -0.34 -1.22
C GLY A 170 0.63 -1.77 -1.01
N SER A 171 -0.12 -2.25 -2.00
CA SER A 171 -0.71 -3.58 -2.05
C SER A 171 0.11 -4.49 -2.96
N ILE A 172 0.57 -5.60 -2.42
CA ILE A 172 1.18 -6.71 -3.15
C ILE A 172 0.09 -7.75 -3.33
N ILE A 173 -0.42 -7.87 -4.55
CA ILE A 173 -1.61 -8.68 -4.82
C ILE A 173 -1.26 -10.17 -4.77
N LEU A 174 -1.89 -10.91 -3.88
CA LEU A 174 -1.76 -12.36 -3.81
C LEU A 174 -2.68 -13.02 -4.83
N SER A 175 -3.96 -12.64 -4.85
CA SER A 175 -4.93 -13.14 -5.81
C SER A 175 -6.07 -12.15 -6.03
N GLY A 176 -6.91 -12.40 -7.05
CA GLY A 176 -8.00 -11.49 -7.43
C GLY A 176 -7.55 -10.38 -8.37
N ALA A 177 -8.47 -9.49 -8.64
CA ALA A 177 -8.30 -8.33 -9.49
C ALA A 177 -8.92 -7.10 -8.81
N GLN A 178 -8.96 -5.97 -9.50
CA GLN A 178 -9.54 -4.72 -9.00
C GLN A 178 -10.92 -4.46 -9.67
N GLU A 179 -11.63 -5.54 -10.01
CA GLU A 179 -12.93 -5.50 -10.69
C GLU A 179 -14.00 -4.84 -9.84
N GLU A 180 -13.92 -5.02 -8.51
CA GLU A 180 -14.81 -4.39 -7.55
C GLU A 180 -14.74 -2.85 -7.62
N VAL A 181 -13.56 -2.29 -7.90
CA VAL A 181 -13.40 -0.84 -8.11
C VAL A 181 -14.13 -0.42 -9.39
N ALA A 182 -13.97 -1.19 -10.47
CA ALA A 182 -14.62 -0.91 -11.74
C ALA A 182 -16.15 -0.99 -11.61
N ALA A 183 -16.66 -1.99 -10.88
CA ALA A 183 -18.10 -2.21 -10.67
C ALA A 183 -18.80 -1.04 -9.94
N VAL A 184 -18.09 -0.31 -9.10
CA VAL A 184 -18.63 0.84 -8.35
C VAL A 184 -18.21 2.20 -8.93
N THR A 185 -17.47 2.23 -10.05
CA THR A 185 -17.06 3.48 -10.71
C THR A 185 -18.17 4.02 -11.59
N VAL A 186 -18.58 5.26 -11.37
CA VAL A 186 -19.60 5.94 -12.18
C VAL A 186 -19.13 6.05 -13.63
N GLY A 187 -20.01 5.63 -14.56
CA GLY A 187 -19.69 5.61 -15.99
C GLY A 187 -18.84 4.41 -16.44
N GLY A 188 -18.55 3.49 -15.51
CA GLY A 188 -17.70 2.33 -15.76
C GLY A 188 -16.21 2.66 -15.81
N ALA A 189 -15.38 1.67 -15.59
CA ALA A 189 -13.93 1.76 -15.76
C ALA A 189 -13.41 0.40 -16.27
N GLU A 190 -12.34 0.43 -17.06
CA GLU A 190 -11.59 -0.81 -17.31
C GLU A 190 -10.94 -1.32 -16.03
N ALA A 191 -11.06 -2.61 -15.80
CA ALA A 191 -10.30 -3.26 -14.73
C ALA A 191 -8.80 -3.13 -15.05
N PRO A 192 -7.98 -2.73 -14.08
CA PRO A 192 -6.55 -2.58 -14.32
C PRO A 192 -5.88 -3.94 -14.58
N ASN A 193 -4.81 -3.93 -15.38
CA ASN A 193 -4.00 -5.13 -15.65
C ASN A 193 -3.16 -5.52 -14.42
N VAL A 194 -3.81 -6.16 -13.46
CA VAL A 194 -3.21 -6.64 -12.20
C VAL A 194 -2.93 -8.13 -12.30
N VAL A 195 -1.76 -8.54 -11.82
CA VAL A 195 -1.36 -9.94 -11.76
C VAL A 195 -1.10 -10.33 -10.30
N GLY A 196 -1.93 -11.23 -9.77
CA GLY A 196 -1.74 -11.81 -8.45
C GLY A 196 -0.61 -12.84 -8.41
N LEU A 197 0.08 -12.93 -7.29
CA LEU A 197 1.21 -13.85 -7.09
C LEU A 197 0.83 -15.34 -7.24
N THR A 198 -0.43 -15.70 -7.00
CA THR A 198 -0.92 -17.08 -7.24
C THR A 198 -0.84 -17.52 -8.69
N ARG A 199 -0.71 -16.59 -9.64
CA ARG A 199 -0.45 -16.88 -11.06
C ARG A 199 1.04 -17.02 -11.39
N LEU A 200 1.92 -16.60 -10.48
CA LEU A 200 3.36 -16.52 -10.68
C LEU A 200 4.14 -17.51 -9.82
N LEU A 201 3.55 -17.94 -8.70
CA LEU A 201 4.20 -18.76 -7.69
C LEU A 201 3.33 -19.95 -7.31
N PRO A 202 3.94 -21.05 -6.84
CA PRO A 202 3.21 -22.14 -6.19
C PRO A 202 2.41 -21.59 -4.98
N ALA A 203 1.24 -22.18 -4.72
CA ALA A 203 0.31 -21.72 -3.68
C ALA A 203 0.98 -21.55 -2.29
N ALA A 204 1.87 -22.45 -1.91
CA ALA A 204 2.60 -22.39 -0.64
C ALA A 204 3.50 -21.14 -0.50
N LYS A 205 3.92 -20.54 -1.61
CA LYS A 205 4.75 -19.34 -1.65
C LYS A 205 3.95 -18.06 -1.87
N ALA A 206 2.74 -18.14 -2.39
CA ALA A 206 1.83 -17.02 -2.64
C ALA A 206 0.90 -16.77 -1.43
N THR A 207 1.41 -16.87 -0.22
CA THR A 207 0.66 -16.63 1.02
C THR A 207 1.13 -15.34 1.69
N HIS A 208 0.25 -14.72 2.49
CA HIS A 208 0.61 -13.52 3.26
C HIS A 208 1.88 -13.74 4.09
N ASP A 209 1.98 -14.84 4.78
CA ASP A 209 3.09 -15.19 5.64
C ASP A 209 4.41 -15.41 4.86
N ALA A 210 4.38 -16.16 3.76
CA ALA A 210 5.57 -16.40 2.94
C ALA A 210 6.12 -15.11 2.32
N VAL A 211 5.24 -14.26 1.79
CA VAL A 211 5.61 -12.98 1.19
C VAL A 211 6.12 -12.01 2.25
N SER A 212 5.46 -11.92 3.39
CA SER A 212 5.89 -11.05 4.51
C SER A 212 7.28 -11.46 5.03
N ARG A 213 7.53 -12.75 5.22
CA ARG A 213 8.87 -13.25 5.61
C ARG A 213 9.94 -12.93 4.57
N ALA A 214 9.64 -13.09 3.28
CA ALA A 214 10.60 -12.78 2.22
C ALA A 214 10.96 -11.29 2.20
N ILE A 215 9.96 -10.40 2.37
CA ILE A 215 10.18 -8.96 2.45
C ILE A 215 11.00 -8.60 3.69
N ALA A 216 10.64 -9.12 4.86
CA ALA A 216 11.36 -8.87 6.12
C ALA A 216 12.83 -9.34 6.02
N ALA A 217 13.08 -10.55 5.49
CA ALA A 217 14.43 -11.06 5.29
C ALA A 217 15.25 -10.22 4.31
N THR A 218 14.62 -9.71 3.24
CA THR A 218 15.29 -8.84 2.28
C THR A 218 15.57 -7.46 2.88
N ALA A 219 14.65 -6.92 3.68
CA ALA A 219 14.82 -5.66 4.39
C ALA A 219 15.94 -5.75 5.45
N ALA A 220 16.05 -6.88 6.15
CA ALA A 220 17.16 -7.13 7.08
C ALA A 220 18.52 -7.07 6.36
N ARG A 221 18.64 -7.68 5.18
CA ARG A 221 19.89 -7.65 4.41
C ARG A 221 20.24 -6.28 3.81
N ARG A 222 19.22 -5.51 3.37
CA ARG A 222 19.44 -4.28 2.60
C ARG A 222 19.40 -3.00 3.42
N TRP A 223 18.65 -2.98 4.50
CA TRP A 223 18.36 -1.78 5.29
C TRP A 223 18.64 -1.95 6.77
N ASP A 224 19.21 -3.09 7.19
CA ASP A 224 19.44 -3.44 8.60
C ASP A 224 18.15 -3.39 9.46
N VAL A 225 17.01 -3.71 8.83
CA VAL A 225 15.74 -3.87 9.55
C VAL A 225 15.87 -5.07 10.47
N PRO A 226 15.43 -5.01 11.76
CA PRO A 226 15.46 -6.17 12.64
C PRO A 226 14.77 -7.39 12.01
N GLY A 227 15.40 -8.56 12.08
CA GLY A 227 14.85 -9.79 11.53
C GLY A 227 13.64 -10.34 12.31
N THR A 228 13.44 -9.85 13.54
CA THR A 228 12.32 -10.24 14.42
C THR A 228 11.34 -9.08 14.51
N PRO A 229 10.03 -9.30 14.24
CA PRO A 229 9.03 -8.27 14.44
C PRO A 229 8.92 -7.82 15.90
N GLU A 230 8.77 -6.53 16.10
CA GLU A 230 8.48 -5.96 17.41
C GLU A 230 6.95 -5.90 17.63
N PRO A 231 6.47 -6.04 18.88
CA PRO A 231 5.07 -5.77 19.18
C PRO A 231 4.78 -4.28 19.02
N LEU A 232 3.53 -3.96 18.65
CA LEU A 232 3.07 -2.57 18.57
C LEU A 232 3.22 -1.90 19.95
N SER A 233 4.07 -0.88 20.03
CA SER A 233 4.32 -0.17 21.30
C SER A 233 3.06 0.54 21.80
N ALA A 234 2.93 0.73 23.12
CA ALA A 234 1.81 1.43 23.73
C ALA A 234 1.68 2.89 23.21
N GLY A 235 2.81 3.57 23.01
CA GLY A 235 2.81 4.94 22.48
C GLY A 235 2.30 5.03 21.04
N LEU A 236 2.71 4.10 20.17
CA LEU A 236 2.24 4.05 18.78
C LEU A 236 0.77 3.63 18.69
N ARG A 237 0.34 2.69 19.54
CA ARG A 237 -1.07 2.31 19.68
C ARG A 237 -1.92 3.52 20.08
N PHE A 238 -1.53 4.24 21.12
CA PHE A 238 -2.23 5.44 21.57
C PHE A 238 -2.32 6.51 20.48
N ALA A 239 -1.22 6.75 19.74
CA ALA A 239 -1.22 7.68 18.63
C ALA A 239 -2.21 7.26 17.52
N ALA A 240 -2.26 5.98 17.17
CA ALA A 240 -3.22 5.46 16.19
C ALA A 240 -4.66 5.57 16.70
N GLU A 241 -4.93 5.24 17.96
CA GLU A 241 -6.26 5.37 18.59
C GLU A 241 -6.75 6.82 18.58
N THR A 242 -5.86 7.78 18.80
CA THR A 242 -6.18 9.22 18.72
C THR A 242 -6.61 9.65 17.31
N LEU A 243 -6.07 9.02 16.28
CA LEU A 243 -6.39 9.31 14.87
C LEU A 243 -7.62 8.53 14.37
N LEU A 244 -7.98 7.45 15.03
CA LEU A 244 -9.03 6.53 14.60
C LEU A 244 -10.40 7.20 14.36
N PRO A 245 -10.88 8.15 15.18
CA PRO A 245 -12.14 8.85 14.93
C PRO A 245 -12.18 9.53 13.55
N ARG A 246 -11.06 10.14 13.12
CA ARG A 246 -10.96 10.75 11.78
C ARG A 246 -11.14 9.73 10.67
N TYR A 247 -10.53 8.55 10.78
CA TYR A 247 -10.58 7.52 9.73
C TYR A 247 -11.90 6.75 9.72
N ARG A 248 -12.67 6.81 10.79
CA ARG A 248 -14.05 6.31 10.88
C ARG A 248 -15.10 7.34 10.45
N ASP A 249 -14.72 8.62 10.31
CA ASP A 249 -15.66 9.69 9.95
C ASP A 249 -16.05 9.60 8.46
N PRO A 250 -17.36 9.43 8.14
CA PRO A 250 -17.84 9.49 6.76
C PRO A 250 -17.54 10.84 6.08
N ALA A 251 -17.49 11.94 6.82
CA ALA A 251 -17.15 13.26 6.29
C ALA A 251 -15.70 13.32 5.80
N TRP A 252 -14.78 12.61 6.46
CA TRP A 252 -13.42 12.42 5.95
C TRP A 252 -13.37 11.50 4.74
N THR A 253 -14.06 10.36 4.81
CA THR A 253 -14.02 9.32 3.76
C THR A 253 -14.63 9.81 2.46
N TRP A 254 -15.78 10.47 2.51
CA TRP A 254 -16.56 10.90 1.35
C TRP A 254 -16.36 12.36 0.94
N ARG A 255 -15.37 13.04 1.53
CA ARG A 255 -15.09 14.42 1.16
C ARG A 255 -14.77 14.57 -0.35
N ARG A 256 -15.20 15.69 -0.97
CA ARG A 256 -15.04 16.07 -2.38
C ARG A 256 -15.91 15.29 -3.36
#